data_c5c1f1eb0800b2481c602d24219b4dbf
#
_entry.id   c5c1f1eb0800b2481c602d24219b4dbf
#
_cell.length_a   1.000
_cell.length_b   1.000
_cell.length_c   1.000
_cell.angle_alpha   90.00
_cell.angle_beta   90.00
_cell.angle_gamma   90.00
#
_symmetry.space_group_name_H-M   'P 1'
#
loop_
_entity.id
_entity.type
_entity.pdbx_description
1 polymer ?
#
loop_
_entity_poly.entity_id
_entity_poly.type
_entity_poly.pdbx_seq_one_letter_code
_entity_poly.pdbx_strand_id
1 'polypeptide(L)'
;TASGKTLLAELAMLRAALSGRRSLYIVPLRALASEKYDSFQKFKELGVAVGISTGDLDKKDERLGRNQIIIATSEKADSLMRNGASWVRDLSVLVVDEIHLLNDPGRGPTLEMTITKLRRCNPALQIIGLSATVANSGEIASWLGADMVCSDWRPIQLREGIICNERLVFSDGEAPLAGGKDESAA
;
A
#
# COMPACT_ATOMS: atom_id res chain seq x y z
N THR A 1 4.70 -2.69 -8.25
CA THR A 1 4.71 -1.42 -9.02
C THR A 1 6.13 -0.91 -9.17
N ALA A 2 6.55 -0.71 -10.41
CA ALA A 2 7.93 -0.46 -10.83
C ALA A 2 8.56 0.87 -10.35
N SER A 3 7.85 1.73 -9.64
CA SER A 3 8.28 3.09 -9.28
C SER A 3 8.97 3.21 -7.89
N GLY A 4 9.30 2.10 -7.23
CA GLY A 4 10.01 2.13 -5.94
C GLY A 4 9.21 2.63 -4.73
N LYS A 5 7.92 2.96 -4.86
CA LYS A 5 7.08 3.45 -3.75
C LYS A 5 7.07 2.49 -2.54
N THR A 6 6.90 1.20 -2.78
CA THR A 6 6.93 0.19 -1.73
C THR A 6 8.28 0.15 -1.00
N LEU A 7 9.39 0.35 -1.72
CA LEU A 7 10.72 0.36 -1.11
C LEU A 7 10.89 1.50 -0.09
N LEU A 8 10.35 2.70 -0.39
CA LEU A 8 10.36 3.81 0.57
C LEU A 8 9.62 3.47 1.86
N ALA A 9 8.44 2.84 1.73
CA ALA A 9 7.69 2.37 2.89
C ALA A 9 8.44 1.28 3.67
N GLU A 10 9.05 0.32 2.98
CA GLU A 10 9.88 -0.73 3.58
C GLU A 10 11.04 -0.12 4.40
N LEU A 11 11.76 0.85 3.85
CA LEU A 11 12.87 1.52 4.53
C LEU A 11 12.41 2.25 5.80
N ALA A 12 11.27 2.97 5.74
CA ALA A 12 10.73 3.67 6.89
C ALA A 12 10.29 2.69 8.00
N MET A 13 9.62 1.59 7.63
CA MET A 13 9.20 0.55 8.58
C MET A 13 10.40 -0.18 9.19
N LEU A 14 11.41 -0.51 8.40
CA LEU A 14 12.65 -1.13 8.90
C LEU A 14 13.38 -0.22 9.87
N ARG A 15 13.52 1.07 9.55
CA ARG A 15 14.11 2.06 10.46
C ARG A 15 13.36 2.10 11.79
N ALA A 16 12.03 2.07 11.76
CA ALA A 16 11.22 2.04 12.96
C ALA A 16 11.43 0.73 13.74
N ALA A 17 11.41 -0.42 13.06
CA ALA A 17 11.57 -1.74 13.67
C ALA A 17 12.94 -1.90 14.35
N LEU A 18 14.02 -1.49 13.69
CA LEU A 18 15.38 -1.52 14.23
C LEU A 18 15.56 -0.58 15.44
N SER A 19 14.69 0.43 15.57
CA SER A 19 14.63 1.31 16.74
C SER A 19 13.66 0.79 17.82
N GLY A 20 13.21 -0.46 17.74
CA GLY A 20 12.27 -1.08 18.68
C GLY A 20 10.84 -0.57 18.57
N ARG A 21 10.50 0.18 17.52
CA ARG A 21 9.17 0.76 17.31
C ARG A 21 8.33 -0.08 16.36
N ARG A 22 7.02 0.19 16.32
CA ARG A 22 6.06 -0.57 15.52
C ARG A 22 5.55 0.23 14.34
N SER A 23 5.21 -0.50 13.28
CA SER A 23 4.61 0.05 12.06
C SER A 23 3.35 -0.72 11.68
N LEU A 24 2.35 0.00 11.18
CA LEU A 24 1.14 -0.57 10.59
C LEU A 24 1.13 -0.31 9.09
N TYR A 25 0.95 -1.35 8.29
CA TYR A 25 0.79 -1.29 6.85
C TYR A 25 -0.66 -1.62 6.48
N ILE A 26 -1.40 -0.62 6.01
CA ILE A 26 -2.79 -0.78 5.59
C ILE A 26 -2.85 -1.05 4.09
N VAL A 27 -3.58 -2.11 3.73
CA VAL A 27 -3.88 -2.49 2.35
C VAL A 27 -5.39 -2.53 2.10
N PRO A 28 -5.83 -2.32 0.85
CA PRO A 28 -7.26 -2.29 0.55
C PRO A 28 -7.93 -3.67 0.51
N LEU A 29 -7.16 -4.75 0.32
CA LEU A 29 -7.68 -6.10 0.09
C LEU A 29 -6.91 -7.15 0.90
N ARG A 30 -7.63 -8.18 1.36
CA ARG A 30 -7.03 -9.33 2.08
C ARG A 30 -5.96 -10.05 1.25
N ALA A 31 -6.18 -10.20 -0.06
CA ALA A 31 -5.20 -10.83 -0.95
C ALA A 31 -3.88 -10.05 -0.98
N LEU A 32 -3.95 -8.70 -1.04
CA LEU A 32 -2.77 -7.85 -0.98
C LEU A 32 -2.08 -7.91 0.40
N ALA A 33 -2.85 -8.10 1.48
CA ALA A 33 -2.24 -8.30 2.81
C ALA A 33 -1.39 -9.57 2.85
N SER A 34 -1.88 -10.66 2.28
CA SER A 34 -1.12 -11.92 2.20
C SER A 34 0.13 -11.76 1.33
N GLU A 35 0.02 -11.13 0.15
CA GLU A 35 1.15 -10.85 -0.72
C GLU A 35 2.23 -10.00 -0.02
N LYS A 36 1.82 -8.93 0.67
CA LYS A 36 2.76 -8.08 1.42
C LYS A 36 3.38 -8.83 2.60
N TYR A 37 2.58 -9.65 3.29
CA TYR A 37 3.09 -10.47 4.37
C TYR A 37 4.19 -11.41 3.90
N ASP A 38 3.98 -12.12 2.79
CA ASP A 38 4.97 -13.03 2.21
C ASP A 38 6.23 -12.25 1.75
N SER A 39 6.04 -11.12 1.08
CA SER A 39 7.13 -10.24 0.65
C SER A 39 7.98 -9.73 1.82
N PHE A 40 7.36 -9.41 2.97
CA PHE A 40 8.06 -8.85 4.13
C PHE A 40 8.69 -9.94 5.04
N GLN A 41 8.45 -11.24 4.77
CA GLN A 41 9.13 -12.32 5.50
C GLN A 41 10.66 -12.25 5.36
N LYS A 42 11.18 -11.65 4.30
CA LYS A 42 12.63 -11.36 4.13
C LYS A 42 13.23 -10.58 5.31
N PHE A 43 12.43 -9.78 6.02
CA PHE A 43 12.90 -8.99 7.18
C PHE A 43 13.15 -9.82 8.43
N LYS A 44 12.71 -11.08 8.46
CA LYS A 44 13.04 -12.02 9.54
C LYS A 44 14.54 -12.24 9.69
N GLU A 45 15.28 -12.22 8.58
CA GLU A 45 16.75 -12.33 8.58
C GLU A 45 17.42 -11.16 9.34
N LEU A 46 16.72 -10.03 9.46
CA LEU A 46 17.16 -8.87 10.22
C LEU A 46 16.61 -8.85 11.67
N GLY A 47 15.98 -9.95 12.10
CA GLY A 47 15.36 -10.07 13.42
C GLY A 47 14.02 -9.29 13.57
N VAL A 48 13.41 -8.86 12.46
CA VAL A 48 12.15 -8.11 12.46
C VAL A 48 10.97 -9.07 12.31
N ALA A 49 10.09 -9.09 13.31
CA ALA A 49 8.87 -9.89 13.28
C ALA A 49 7.76 -9.18 12.50
N VAL A 50 7.15 -9.92 11.57
CA VAL A 50 6.04 -9.44 10.74
C VAL A 50 4.78 -10.20 11.08
N GLY A 51 3.69 -9.49 11.31
CA GLY A 51 2.37 -10.04 11.59
C GLY A 51 1.34 -9.60 10.55
N ILE A 52 0.32 -10.44 10.34
CA ILE A 52 -0.81 -10.14 9.45
C ILE A 52 -2.13 -10.30 10.21
N SER A 53 -3.07 -9.40 9.96
CA SER A 53 -4.42 -9.48 10.50
C SER A 53 -5.45 -9.07 9.46
N THR A 54 -6.14 -10.06 8.91
CA THR A 54 -7.18 -9.87 7.88
C THR A 54 -8.47 -10.62 8.21
N GLY A 55 -8.47 -11.35 9.33
CA GLY A 55 -9.57 -12.25 9.71
C GLY A 55 -10.67 -11.57 10.53
N ASP A 56 -11.22 -12.36 11.47
CA ASP A 56 -12.32 -12.00 12.35
C ASP A 56 -12.19 -10.58 12.95
N LEU A 57 -13.20 -9.75 12.74
CA LEU A 57 -13.20 -8.35 13.14
C LEU A 57 -13.44 -8.17 14.66
N ASP A 58 -13.96 -9.18 15.33
CA ASP A 58 -14.39 -9.06 16.72
C ASP A 58 -13.32 -9.43 17.76
N LYS A 59 -12.09 -9.73 17.32
CA LYS A 59 -11.00 -10.11 18.20
C LYS A 59 -9.97 -9.01 18.42
N LYS A 60 -9.62 -8.84 19.70
CA LYS A 60 -8.67 -7.89 20.27
C LYS A 60 -7.20 -8.29 20.05
N ASP A 61 -6.79 -8.84 19.08
CA ASP A 61 -5.52 -9.48 18.78
C ASP A 61 -4.26 -8.80 19.40
N GLU A 62 -4.13 -8.89 20.72
CA GLU A 62 -2.97 -8.37 21.48
C GLU A 62 -1.65 -9.03 21.06
N ARG A 63 -1.71 -10.24 20.50
CA ARG A 63 -0.51 -10.94 20.05
C ARG A 63 0.15 -10.26 18.85
N LEU A 64 -0.63 -9.54 18.04
CA LEU A 64 -0.08 -8.74 16.93
C LEU A 64 0.90 -7.69 17.42
N GLY A 65 0.71 -7.13 18.60
CA GLY A 65 1.61 -6.16 19.20
C GLY A 65 3.02 -6.68 19.50
N ARG A 66 3.28 -7.98 19.35
CA ARG A 66 4.63 -8.55 19.44
C ARG A 66 5.43 -8.38 18.16
N ASN A 67 4.77 -8.04 17.05
CA ASN A 67 5.42 -7.82 15.76
C ASN A 67 5.80 -6.35 15.61
N GLN A 68 6.94 -6.09 14.99
CA GLN A 68 7.39 -4.74 14.65
C GLN A 68 6.68 -4.20 13.41
N ILE A 69 6.34 -5.07 12.46
CA ILE A 69 5.57 -4.69 11.26
C ILE A 69 4.28 -5.48 11.27
N ILE A 70 3.15 -4.77 11.18
CA ILE A 70 1.81 -5.34 11.20
C ILE A 70 1.11 -4.96 9.90
N ILE A 71 0.53 -5.94 9.20
CA ILE A 71 -0.21 -5.73 7.96
C ILE A 71 -1.68 -6.01 8.23
N ALA A 72 -2.55 -5.09 7.83
CA ALA A 72 -3.99 -5.22 8.02
C ALA A 72 -4.77 -4.52 6.90
N THR A 73 -6.07 -4.87 6.74
CA THR A 73 -7.00 -4.04 5.97
C THR A 73 -7.48 -2.86 6.82
N SER A 74 -8.06 -1.84 6.17
CA SER A 74 -8.61 -0.66 6.87
C SER A 74 -9.70 -1.06 7.87
N GLU A 75 -10.59 -1.98 7.50
CA GLU A 75 -11.67 -2.48 8.36
C GLU A 75 -11.12 -3.19 9.60
N LYS A 76 -10.04 -3.98 9.40
CA LYS A 76 -9.40 -4.67 10.52
C LYS A 76 -8.66 -3.71 11.44
N ALA A 77 -7.97 -2.71 10.89
CA ALA A 77 -7.31 -1.66 11.65
C ALA A 77 -8.32 -0.87 12.50
N ASP A 78 -9.47 -0.49 11.93
CA ASP A 78 -10.56 0.15 12.66
C ASP A 78 -11.13 -0.74 13.78
N SER A 79 -11.33 -2.02 13.48
CA SER A 79 -11.78 -3.01 14.47
C SER A 79 -10.80 -3.17 15.63
N LEU A 80 -9.49 -3.25 15.37
CA LEU A 80 -8.46 -3.34 16.42
C LEU A 80 -8.50 -2.13 17.35
N MET A 81 -8.70 -0.93 16.80
CA MET A 81 -8.87 0.29 17.61
C MET A 81 -10.15 0.26 18.44
N ARG A 82 -11.29 -0.11 17.85
CA ARG A 82 -12.56 -0.22 18.59
C ARG A 82 -12.50 -1.24 19.71
N ASN A 83 -11.80 -2.34 19.50
CA ASN A 83 -11.61 -3.38 20.49
C ASN A 83 -10.50 -3.06 21.51
N GLY A 84 -9.87 -1.88 21.42
CA GLY A 84 -8.92 -1.37 22.41
C GLY A 84 -7.59 -2.13 22.42
N ALA A 85 -7.07 -2.54 21.27
CA ALA A 85 -5.73 -3.10 21.14
C ALA A 85 -4.70 -2.07 21.64
N SER A 86 -4.00 -2.37 22.73
CA SER A 86 -3.14 -1.41 23.44
C SER A 86 -1.97 -0.92 22.59
N TRP A 87 -1.39 -1.82 21.80
CA TRP A 87 -0.22 -1.57 20.96
C TRP A 87 -0.44 -0.55 19.82
N VAL A 88 -1.70 -0.26 19.47
CA VAL A 88 -2.03 0.72 18.43
C VAL A 88 -1.54 2.13 18.80
N ARG A 89 -1.46 2.45 20.08
CA ARG A 89 -0.96 3.74 20.57
C ARG A 89 0.55 3.90 20.44
N ASP A 90 1.26 2.78 20.32
CA ASP A 90 2.73 2.73 20.23
C ASP A 90 3.23 2.68 18.78
N LEU A 91 2.34 2.84 17.80
CA LEU A 91 2.71 2.89 16.40
C LEU A 91 3.52 4.15 16.11
N SER A 92 4.64 4.01 15.40
CA SER A 92 5.46 5.13 14.99
C SER A 92 5.35 5.44 13.49
N VAL A 93 5.00 4.44 12.68
CA VAL A 93 4.82 4.57 11.23
C VAL A 93 3.49 3.93 10.83
N LEU A 94 2.73 4.65 10.04
CA LEU A 94 1.55 4.17 9.33
C LEU A 94 1.82 4.26 7.83
N VAL A 95 1.81 3.13 7.16
CA VAL A 95 1.81 3.09 5.69
C VAL A 95 0.39 2.80 5.22
N VAL A 96 -0.08 3.60 4.30
CA VAL A 96 -1.39 3.42 3.65
C VAL A 96 -1.15 3.15 2.17
N ASP A 97 -1.31 1.90 1.77
CA ASP A 97 -1.21 1.51 0.36
C ASP A 97 -2.49 1.88 -0.38
N GLU A 98 -2.36 2.30 -1.64
CA GLU A 98 -3.44 2.78 -2.49
C GLU A 98 -4.30 3.86 -1.81
N ILE A 99 -3.65 4.86 -1.18
CA ILE A 99 -4.34 5.92 -0.41
C ILE A 99 -5.40 6.70 -1.22
N HIS A 100 -5.30 6.67 -2.55
CA HIS A 100 -6.31 7.29 -3.43
C HIS A 100 -7.72 6.68 -3.27
N LEU A 101 -7.83 5.49 -2.67
CA LEU A 101 -9.11 4.87 -2.31
C LEU A 101 -9.88 5.65 -1.23
N LEU A 102 -9.33 6.72 -0.68
CA LEU A 102 -10.11 7.71 0.09
C LEU A 102 -11.30 8.26 -0.70
N ASN A 103 -11.18 8.31 -2.03
CA ASN A 103 -12.27 8.74 -2.92
C ASN A 103 -13.27 7.64 -3.27
N ASP A 104 -13.02 6.40 -2.88
CA ASP A 104 -13.94 5.29 -3.14
C ASP A 104 -15.14 5.37 -2.19
N PRO A 105 -16.40 5.43 -2.71
CA PRO A 105 -17.59 5.59 -1.86
C PRO A 105 -17.78 4.46 -0.84
N GLY A 106 -17.29 3.24 -1.15
CA GLY A 106 -17.44 2.08 -0.28
C GLY A 106 -16.36 1.93 0.78
N ARG A 107 -15.11 2.26 0.43
CA ARG A 107 -13.92 2.03 1.27
C ARG A 107 -13.37 3.31 1.89
N GLY A 108 -13.51 4.42 1.19
CA GLY A 108 -12.97 5.72 1.59
C GLY A 108 -13.37 6.11 3.01
N PRO A 109 -14.66 6.09 3.37
CA PRO A 109 -15.10 6.48 4.70
C PRO A 109 -14.44 5.68 5.85
N THR A 110 -14.29 4.37 5.67
CA THR A 110 -13.61 3.53 6.67
C THR A 110 -12.12 3.85 6.76
N LEU A 111 -11.46 4.03 5.63
CA LEU A 111 -10.04 4.38 5.56
C LEU A 111 -9.76 5.76 6.17
N GLU A 112 -10.56 6.78 5.82
CA GLU A 112 -10.47 8.13 6.35
C GLU A 112 -10.64 8.14 7.88
N MET A 113 -11.68 7.48 8.36
CA MET A 113 -11.95 7.37 9.80
C MET A 113 -10.81 6.65 10.53
N THR A 114 -10.25 5.59 9.94
CA THR A 114 -9.13 4.83 10.51
C THR A 114 -7.89 5.72 10.64
N ILE A 115 -7.52 6.44 9.58
CA ILE A 115 -6.36 7.35 9.60
C ILE A 115 -6.58 8.46 10.62
N THR A 116 -7.77 9.08 10.64
CA THR A 116 -8.11 10.17 11.57
C THR A 116 -8.00 9.72 13.03
N LYS A 117 -8.54 8.54 13.35
CA LYS A 117 -8.45 7.98 14.72
C LYS A 117 -7.00 7.69 15.11
N LEU A 118 -6.19 7.11 14.21
CA LEU A 118 -4.78 6.81 14.47
C LEU A 118 -3.99 8.09 14.74
N ARG A 119 -4.18 9.14 13.93
CA ARG A 119 -3.55 10.47 14.14
C ARG A 119 -3.94 11.07 15.48
N ARG A 120 -5.21 10.95 15.87
CA ARG A 120 -5.70 11.47 17.15
C ARG A 120 -5.13 10.71 18.33
N CYS A 121 -4.98 9.38 18.22
CA CYS A 121 -4.39 8.55 19.25
C CYS A 121 -2.87 8.77 19.40
N ASN A 122 -2.20 9.10 18.32
CA ASN A 122 -0.76 9.32 18.28
C ASN A 122 -0.41 10.49 17.36
N PRO A 123 -0.32 11.72 17.87
CA PRO A 123 0.05 12.90 17.07
C PRO A 123 1.45 12.86 16.48
N ALA A 124 2.35 12.02 17.00
CA ALA A 124 3.71 11.83 16.48
C ALA A 124 3.83 10.73 15.41
N LEU A 125 2.69 10.15 15.00
CA LEU A 125 2.65 9.10 14.00
C LEU A 125 3.10 9.62 12.63
N GLN A 126 4.17 9.04 12.09
CA GLN A 126 4.59 9.29 10.71
C GLN A 126 3.65 8.56 9.75
N ILE A 127 3.04 9.29 8.81
CA ILE A 127 2.14 8.69 7.82
C ILE A 127 2.80 8.72 6.44
N ILE A 128 2.77 7.60 5.75
CA ILE A 128 3.26 7.44 4.38
C ILE A 128 2.10 6.93 3.52
N GLY A 129 1.59 7.78 2.65
CA GLY A 129 0.59 7.42 1.65
C GLY A 129 1.25 6.98 0.36
N LEU A 130 0.95 5.77 -0.09
CA LEU A 130 1.37 5.28 -1.41
C LEU A 130 0.17 5.33 -2.35
N SER A 131 0.34 5.96 -3.50
CA SER A 131 -0.75 6.16 -4.46
C SER A 131 -0.30 5.85 -5.88
N ALA A 132 -1.22 5.39 -6.71
CA ALA A 132 -1.12 5.57 -8.15
C ALA A 132 -1.20 7.07 -8.50
N THR A 133 -0.99 7.42 -9.75
CA THR A 133 -1.18 8.79 -10.24
C THR A 133 -2.68 9.13 -10.21
N VAL A 134 -3.08 10.10 -9.41
CA VAL A 134 -4.47 10.55 -9.27
C VAL A 134 -4.54 12.07 -9.26
N ALA A 135 -5.65 12.61 -9.78
CA ALA A 135 -5.83 14.07 -9.94
C ALA A 135 -5.85 14.83 -8.61
N ASN A 136 -6.37 14.22 -7.53
CA ASN A 136 -6.56 14.87 -6.22
C ASN A 136 -5.45 14.56 -5.19
N SER A 137 -4.29 14.12 -5.63
CA SER A 137 -3.16 13.83 -4.73
C SER A 137 -2.77 15.01 -3.84
N GLY A 138 -2.87 16.23 -4.35
CA GLY A 138 -2.63 17.47 -3.58
C GLY A 138 -3.62 17.70 -2.44
N GLU A 139 -4.90 17.37 -2.64
CA GLU A 139 -5.93 17.47 -1.59
C GLU A 139 -5.68 16.46 -0.47
N ILE A 140 -5.33 15.23 -0.83
CA ILE A 140 -4.98 14.18 0.13
C ILE A 140 -3.74 14.58 0.94
N ALA A 141 -2.70 15.09 0.29
CA ALA A 141 -1.48 15.57 0.96
C ALA A 141 -1.80 16.73 1.93
N SER A 142 -2.59 17.71 1.50
CA SER A 142 -3.04 18.83 2.33
C SER A 142 -3.83 18.35 3.56
N TRP A 143 -4.77 17.44 3.38
CA TRP A 143 -5.56 16.86 4.47
C TRP A 143 -4.69 16.10 5.48
N LEU A 144 -3.68 15.38 5.00
CA LEU A 144 -2.71 14.70 5.85
C LEU A 144 -1.70 15.66 6.52
N GLY A 145 -1.54 16.87 6.01
CA GLY A 145 -0.44 17.76 6.37
C GLY A 145 0.91 17.15 5.98
N ALA A 146 0.97 16.49 4.83
CA ALA A 146 2.11 15.74 4.33
C ALA A 146 2.74 16.42 3.11
N ASP A 147 4.04 16.22 2.92
CA ASP A 147 4.74 16.59 1.70
C ASP A 147 4.38 15.62 0.57
N MET A 148 4.09 16.17 -0.61
CA MET A 148 3.77 15.39 -1.79
C MET A 148 5.03 15.19 -2.64
N VAL A 149 5.35 13.92 -2.93
CA VAL A 149 6.43 13.56 -3.84
C VAL A 149 5.83 12.89 -5.07
N CYS A 150 5.99 13.52 -6.23
CA CYS A 150 5.59 13.00 -7.52
C CYS A 150 6.83 12.62 -8.34
N SER A 151 6.75 11.54 -9.08
CA SER A 151 7.77 11.11 -10.02
C SER A 151 7.12 10.48 -11.23
N ASP A 152 7.45 11.00 -12.40
CA ASP A 152 7.04 10.45 -13.69
C ASP A 152 8.01 9.37 -14.18
N TRP A 153 9.08 9.12 -13.42
CA TRP A 153 10.06 8.12 -13.78
C TRP A 153 9.45 6.72 -13.78
N ARG A 154 9.66 6.01 -14.88
CA ARG A 154 9.30 4.59 -15.05
C ARG A 154 10.52 3.83 -15.57
N PRO A 155 10.83 2.64 -15.02
CA PRO A 155 11.94 1.81 -15.51
C PRO A 155 11.69 1.27 -16.92
N ILE A 156 10.43 1.18 -17.32
CA ILE A 156 9.98 0.71 -18.64
C ILE A 156 9.00 1.74 -19.18
N GLN A 157 9.21 2.15 -20.44
CA GLN A 157 8.30 3.06 -21.12
C GLN A 157 6.93 2.37 -21.30
N LEU A 158 5.88 3.01 -20.78
CA LEU A 158 4.51 2.57 -21.04
C LEU A 158 4.11 3.03 -22.46
N ARG A 159 3.70 2.10 -23.28
CA ARG A 159 3.09 2.38 -24.57
C ARG A 159 1.64 1.93 -24.52
N GLU A 160 0.74 2.81 -24.90
CA GLU A 160 -0.68 2.51 -24.99
C GLU A 160 -1.04 2.22 -26.44
N GLY A 161 -1.83 1.16 -26.67
CA GLY A 161 -2.22 0.77 -28.00
C GLY A 161 -3.59 0.09 -28.02
N ILE A 162 -4.17 0.02 -29.19
CA ILE A 162 -5.45 -0.63 -29.46
C ILE A 162 -5.19 -1.90 -30.29
N ILE A 163 -5.79 -3.00 -29.87
CA ILE A 163 -5.77 -4.24 -30.67
C ILE A 163 -6.97 -4.22 -31.63
N CYS A 164 -6.70 -4.25 -32.93
CA CYS A 164 -7.71 -4.31 -33.97
C CYS A 164 -7.27 -5.26 -35.08
N ASN A 165 -8.13 -6.22 -35.45
CA ASN A 165 -7.84 -7.20 -36.55
C ASN A 165 -6.46 -7.86 -36.41
N GLU A 166 -6.13 -8.38 -35.22
CA GLU A 166 -4.85 -9.05 -34.96
C GLU A 166 -3.60 -8.15 -35.10
N ARG A 167 -3.80 -6.86 -35.18
CA ARG A 167 -2.72 -5.86 -35.17
C ARG A 167 -2.78 -5.02 -33.92
N LEU A 168 -1.61 -4.69 -33.39
CA LEU A 168 -1.46 -3.77 -32.27
C LEU A 168 -1.08 -2.39 -32.82
N VAL A 169 -1.98 -1.43 -32.67
CA VAL A 169 -1.81 -0.05 -33.14
C VAL A 169 -1.48 0.83 -31.94
N PHE A 170 -0.29 1.40 -31.91
CA PHE A 170 0.15 2.39 -30.94
C PHE A 170 -0.04 3.81 -31.48
N SER A 171 -0.02 4.80 -30.60
CA SER A 171 -0.07 6.22 -31.01
C SER A 171 1.13 6.65 -31.89
N ASP A 172 2.24 5.92 -31.80
CA ASP A 172 3.51 6.15 -32.53
C ASP A 172 3.77 5.15 -33.66
N GLY A 173 2.82 4.29 -34.01
CA GLY A 173 2.91 3.35 -35.15
C GLY A 173 2.31 1.98 -34.86
N GLU A 174 2.26 1.13 -35.89
CA GLU A 174 1.77 -0.24 -35.81
C GLU A 174 2.90 -1.21 -35.47
N ALA A 175 2.60 -2.25 -34.68
CA ALA A 175 3.48 -3.39 -34.46
C ALA A 175 2.69 -4.70 -34.60
N PRO A 176 3.28 -5.77 -35.17
CA PRO A 176 2.63 -7.08 -35.19
C PRO A 176 2.52 -7.63 -33.77
N LEU A 177 1.44 -8.35 -33.46
CA LEU A 177 1.33 -9.10 -32.23
C LEU A 177 2.43 -10.19 -32.23
N ALA A 178 3.23 -10.24 -31.15
CA ALA A 178 4.21 -11.30 -30.97
C ALA A 178 3.48 -12.65 -30.86
N GLY A 179 3.49 -13.45 -31.91
CA GLY A 179 2.83 -14.78 -31.98
C GLY A 179 2.03 -15.02 -33.28
N GLY A 180 1.81 -14.02 -34.12
CA GLY A 180 1.28 -14.24 -35.48
C GLY A 180 2.35 -14.90 -36.34
N LYS A 181 2.10 -16.13 -36.84
CA LYS A 181 2.95 -16.73 -37.88
C LYS A 181 2.90 -15.82 -39.10
N ASP A 182 4.05 -15.39 -39.56
CA ASP A 182 4.20 -14.78 -40.89
C ASP A 182 3.78 -15.83 -41.94
N GLU A 183 2.53 -15.80 -42.37
CA GLU A 183 2.05 -16.47 -43.59
C GLU A 183 2.19 -15.56 -44.81
N SER A 184 3.38 -15.01 -45.03
CA SER A 184 3.71 -14.32 -46.27
C SER A 184 5.11 -14.70 -46.74
N ALA A 185 5.29 -16.01 -46.99
CA ALA A 185 6.38 -16.52 -47.81
C ALA A 185 5.88 -17.73 -48.60
N ALA A 186 5.20 -17.47 -49.70
CA ALA A 186 5.02 -18.39 -50.82
C ALA A 186 4.88 -17.58 -52.13
#